data_016426193dedeb06bf54a65006043db4
#
_entry.id   016426193dedeb06bf54a65006043db4
#
_cell.length_a   1.000
_cell.length_b   1.000
_cell.length_c   1.000
_cell.angle_alpha   90.00
_cell.angle_beta   90.00
_cell.angle_gamma   90.00
#
_symmetry.space_group_name_H-M   'P 1'
#
loop_
_entity.id
_entity.type
_entity.pdbx_description
1 polymer ?
#
loop_
_entity_poly.entity_id
_entity_poly.type
_entity_poly.pdbx_seq_one_letter_code
_entity_poly.pdbx_strand_id
1 'polypeptide(L)'
;YDSEKSEPNYWLSCILINEEAMCKQVRGEKDALYVPEHGKSCPTEILEKLAEYNAEGRPIWKPMHMQPIYRMNGFVTRDGDGRARTNAYIAGSEKDCDGCPFDKGMDIFDRGLCLPSDNKMTAEQQNVIIEIIKSCFQ
;
A
#
# COMPACT_ATOMS: atom_id res chain seq x y z
N TYR A 1 9.34 13.07 -2.07
CA TYR A 1 10.77 12.78 -2.27
C TYR A 1 11.61 14.02 -1.97
N ASP A 2 12.89 13.84 -1.70
CA ASP A 2 13.82 14.93 -1.42
C ASP A 2 14.49 15.36 -2.73
N SER A 3 14.04 16.50 -3.29
CA SER A 3 14.51 17.00 -4.59
C SER A 3 15.98 17.42 -4.60
N GLU A 4 16.58 17.64 -3.43
CA GLU A 4 18.01 17.96 -3.33
C GLU A 4 18.91 16.71 -3.42
N LYS A 5 18.35 15.53 -3.12
CA LYS A 5 19.11 14.27 -3.03
C LYS A 5 18.72 13.22 -4.05
N SER A 6 17.56 13.38 -4.69
CA SER A 6 17.03 12.39 -5.62
C SER A 6 16.15 13.02 -6.69
N GLU A 7 16.15 12.42 -7.87
CA GLU A 7 15.26 12.76 -8.97
C GLU A 7 14.47 11.50 -9.35
N PRO A 8 13.13 11.52 -9.29
CA PRO A 8 12.33 10.36 -9.65
C PRO A 8 12.31 10.20 -11.19
N ASN A 9 12.24 8.97 -11.63
CA ASN A 9 12.06 8.65 -13.04
C ASN A 9 10.60 8.67 -13.51
N TYR A 10 9.65 9.02 -12.63
CA TYR A 10 8.21 9.10 -12.88
C TYR A 10 7.59 7.83 -13.46
N TRP A 11 8.14 6.67 -13.11
CA TRP A 11 7.66 5.39 -13.61
C TRP A 11 6.21 5.10 -13.18
N LEU A 12 5.89 5.27 -11.90
CA LEU A 12 4.57 5.01 -11.36
C LEU A 12 4.10 6.15 -10.45
N SER A 13 2.81 6.44 -10.51
CA SER A 13 2.14 7.28 -9.55
C SER A 13 1.54 6.40 -8.45
N CYS A 14 1.95 6.61 -7.21
CA CYS A 14 1.47 5.84 -6.06
C CYS A 14 0.76 6.78 -5.08
N ILE A 15 -0.27 6.25 -4.43
CA ILE A 15 -0.94 6.93 -3.32
C ILE A 15 -0.87 6.07 -2.07
N LEU A 16 -0.94 6.73 -0.92
CA LEU A 16 -1.01 6.13 0.39
C LEU A 16 -2.29 6.63 1.06
N ILE A 17 -3.19 5.72 1.42
CA ILE A 17 -4.44 6.07 2.10
C ILE A 17 -4.11 6.47 3.53
N ASN A 18 -4.73 7.55 4.01
CA ASN A 18 -4.58 7.94 5.41
C ASN A 18 -5.11 6.84 6.34
N GLU A 19 -4.41 6.56 7.43
CA GLU A 19 -4.80 5.52 8.40
C GLU A 19 -6.23 5.68 8.91
N GLU A 20 -6.66 6.91 9.14
CA GLU A 20 -8.02 7.22 9.60
C GLU A 20 -9.11 6.93 8.56
N ALA A 21 -8.74 6.93 7.28
CA ALA A 21 -9.62 6.64 6.16
C ALA A 21 -9.55 5.18 5.69
N MET A 22 -8.79 4.33 6.39
CA MET A 22 -8.71 2.91 6.08
C MET A 22 -9.87 2.13 6.68
N CYS A 23 -10.55 1.33 5.85
CA CYS A 23 -11.41 0.25 6.35
C CYS A 23 -10.57 -0.99 6.71
N LYS A 24 -11.16 -1.92 7.44
CA LYS A 24 -10.47 -3.17 7.81
C LYS A 24 -10.24 -4.04 6.58
N GLN A 25 -9.00 -4.44 6.36
CA GLN A 25 -8.63 -5.41 5.33
C GLN A 25 -7.68 -6.49 5.87
N VAL A 26 -7.67 -7.63 5.21
CA VAL A 26 -6.69 -8.70 5.41
C VAL A 26 -6.13 -9.05 4.04
N ARG A 27 -4.84 -8.86 3.87
CA ARG A 27 -4.11 -9.25 2.66
C ARG A 27 -3.44 -10.60 2.88
N GLY A 28 -4.19 -11.66 2.59
CA GLY A 28 -3.70 -13.03 2.60
C GLY A 28 -2.71 -13.32 1.47
N GLU A 29 -2.25 -14.56 1.38
CA GLU A 29 -1.36 -15.01 0.31
C GLU A 29 -2.10 -15.26 -1.01
N LYS A 30 -3.36 -15.67 -0.93
CA LYS A 30 -4.20 -16.00 -2.07
C LYS A 30 -5.34 -15.01 -2.26
N ASP A 31 -5.92 -14.55 -1.15
CA ASP A 31 -7.12 -13.73 -1.16
C ASP A 31 -6.90 -12.48 -0.32
N ALA A 32 -7.42 -11.38 -0.79
CA ALA A 32 -7.55 -10.16 -0.02
C ALA A 32 -9.02 -9.96 0.30
N LEU A 33 -9.32 -9.70 1.57
CA LEU A 33 -10.67 -9.49 2.07
C LEU A 33 -10.74 -8.14 2.77
N TYR A 34 -11.85 -7.46 2.66
CA TYR A 34 -12.10 -6.22 3.39
C TYR A 34 -13.53 -6.13 3.89
N VAL A 35 -13.74 -5.27 4.85
CA VAL A 35 -15.06 -4.97 5.41
C VAL A 35 -15.43 -3.54 5.00
N PRO A 36 -16.42 -3.37 4.10
CA PRO A 36 -16.86 -2.03 3.69
C PRO A 36 -17.29 -1.20 4.89
N GLU A 37 -16.87 0.07 4.93
CA GLU A 37 -17.21 1.03 5.97
C GLU A 37 -17.43 2.40 5.32
N HIS A 38 -18.58 3.04 5.60
CA HIS A 38 -18.93 4.34 5.03
C HIS A 38 -17.84 5.40 5.34
N GLY A 39 -17.41 6.10 4.32
CA GLY A 39 -16.35 7.12 4.43
C GLY A 39 -14.93 6.57 4.50
N LYS A 40 -14.76 5.25 4.41
CA LYS A 40 -13.45 4.60 4.45
C LYS A 40 -13.31 3.59 3.33
N SER A 41 -12.07 3.35 2.92
CA SER A 41 -11.74 2.37 1.90
C SER A 41 -10.37 1.74 2.15
N CYS A 42 -9.96 0.84 1.29
CA CYS A 42 -8.63 0.22 1.33
C CYS A 42 -8.11 -0.04 -0.09
N PRO A 43 -6.79 -0.30 -0.24
CA PRO A 43 -6.23 -0.61 -1.55
C PRO A 43 -6.92 -1.77 -2.26
N THR A 44 -7.39 -2.78 -1.54
CA THR A 44 -8.11 -3.92 -2.13
C THR A 44 -9.40 -3.48 -2.80
N GLU A 45 -10.25 -2.74 -2.10
CA GLU A 45 -11.52 -2.23 -2.64
C GLU A 45 -11.31 -1.33 -3.85
N ILE A 46 -10.36 -0.38 -3.75
CA ILE A 46 -10.07 0.54 -4.85
C ILE A 46 -9.59 -0.21 -6.09
N LEU A 47 -8.72 -1.21 -5.93
CA LEU A 47 -8.23 -2.01 -7.05
C LEU A 47 -9.34 -2.84 -7.70
N GLU A 48 -10.26 -3.41 -6.92
CA GLU A 48 -11.44 -4.10 -7.43
C GLU A 48 -12.36 -3.15 -8.20
N LYS A 49 -12.63 -1.97 -7.65
CA LYS A 49 -13.44 -0.95 -8.33
C LYS A 49 -12.79 -0.47 -9.62
N LEU A 50 -11.50 -0.21 -9.66
CA LEU A 50 -10.79 0.14 -10.88
C LEU A 50 -10.92 -0.96 -11.94
N ALA A 51 -10.81 -2.22 -11.54
CA ALA A 51 -10.93 -3.37 -12.45
C ALA A 51 -12.33 -3.49 -13.09
N GLU A 52 -13.40 -3.13 -12.37
CA GLU A 52 -14.77 -3.09 -12.93
C GLU A 52 -14.88 -2.14 -14.15
N TYR A 53 -14.02 -1.11 -14.20
CA TYR A 53 -13.95 -0.14 -15.30
C TYR A 53 -12.80 -0.38 -16.28
N ASN A 54 -12.20 -1.58 -16.26
CA ASN A 54 -11.02 -1.92 -17.06
C ASN A 54 -9.82 -0.97 -16.84
N ALA A 55 -9.72 -0.37 -15.66
CA ALA A 55 -8.58 0.43 -15.26
C ALA A 55 -7.66 -0.41 -14.36
N GLU A 56 -6.41 -0.62 -14.78
CA GLU A 56 -5.47 -1.46 -14.05
C GLU A 56 -4.66 -0.64 -13.04
N GLY A 57 -5.03 -0.71 -11.76
CA GLY A 57 -4.15 -0.35 -10.65
C GLY A 57 -3.38 -1.58 -10.15
N ARG A 58 -2.36 -1.35 -9.32
CA ARG A 58 -1.58 -2.44 -8.72
C ARG A 58 -1.34 -2.20 -7.24
N PRO A 59 -1.27 -3.27 -6.41
CA PRO A 59 -0.81 -3.11 -5.04
C PRO A 59 0.66 -2.66 -5.04
N ILE A 60 1.05 -1.93 -4.00
CA ILE A 60 2.49 -1.73 -3.72
C ILE A 60 3.14 -3.10 -3.49
N TRP A 61 4.42 -3.22 -3.84
CA TRP A 61 5.15 -4.46 -3.69
C TRP A 61 5.22 -4.93 -2.25
N LYS A 62 4.89 -6.20 -2.06
CA LYS A 62 5.02 -6.85 -0.76
C LYS A 62 6.50 -6.87 -0.35
N PRO A 63 6.86 -6.34 0.84
CA PRO A 63 8.24 -6.32 1.31
C PRO A 63 8.87 -7.71 1.34
N MET A 64 10.18 -7.78 1.10
CA MET A 64 10.90 -9.05 1.01
C MET A 64 10.77 -9.90 2.27
N HIS A 65 10.85 -9.31 3.46
CA HIS A 65 10.69 -10.01 4.72
C HIS A 65 9.27 -10.58 4.95
N MET A 66 8.28 -10.08 4.25
CA MET A 66 6.91 -10.62 4.25
C MET A 66 6.72 -11.77 3.25
N GLN A 67 7.67 -11.98 2.34
CA GLN A 67 7.59 -13.10 1.39
C GLN A 67 7.75 -14.44 2.12
N PRO A 68 6.97 -15.49 1.78
CA PRO A 68 7.01 -16.77 2.48
C PRO A 68 8.43 -17.35 2.62
N ILE A 69 9.22 -17.25 1.57
CA ILE A 69 10.59 -17.77 1.53
C ILE A 69 11.56 -17.07 2.49
N TYR A 70 11.28 -15.81 2.85
CA TYR A 70 12.17 -15.00 3.70
C TYR A 70 11.68 -14.80 5.13
N ARG A 71 10.51 -15.36 5.49
CA ARG A 71 9.90 -15.17 6.81
C ARG A 71 10.76 -15.60 7.98
N MET A 72 11.64 -16.58 7.75
CA MET A 72 12.54 -17.12 8.76
C MET A 72 13.93 -16.50 8.74
N ASN A 73 14.18 -15.57 7.82
CA ASN A 73 15.47 -14.91 7.70
C ASN A 73 15.61 -13.74 8.68
N GLY A 74 16.84 -13.35 8.97
CA GLY A 74 17.15 -12.17 9.77
C GLY A 74 16.62 -10.91 9.12
N PHE A 75 16.10 -10.00 9.94
CA PHE A 75 15.61 -8.70 9.53
C PHE A 75 16.35 -7.63 10.34
N VAL A 76 17.03 -6.72 9.65
CA VAL A 76 17.76 -5.63 10.30
C VAL A 76 16.77 -4.53 10.68
N THR A 77 16.65 -4.27 11.97
CA THR A 77 15.84 -3.17 12.51
C THR A 77 16.68 -1.92 12.69
N ARG A 78 16.01 -0.78 12.94
CA ARG A 78 16.68 0.48 13.28
C ARG A 78 17.55 0.36 14.53
N ASP A 79 17.14 -0.48 15.49
CA ASP A 79 17.85 -0.72 16.74
C ASP A 79 19.08 -1.62 16.61
N GLY A 80 19.32 -2.14 15.40
CA GLY A 80 20.55 -2.82 15.05
C GLY A 80 20.74 -4.21 15.67
N ASP A 81 19.70 -4.81 16.23
CA ASP A 81 19.83 -6.15 16.83
C ASP A 81 19.93 -7.28 15.82
N GLY A 82 19.69 -7.02 14.54
CA GLY A 82 19.83 -7.94 13.42
C GLY A 82 19.04 -9.24 13.52
N ARG A 83 18.16 -9.38 14.54
CA ARG A 83 17.46 -10.62 14.80
C ARG A 83 16.23 -10.75 13.91
N ALA A 84 15.99 -11.97 13.46
CA ALA A 84 14.79 -12.33 12.74
C ALA A 84 13.58 -12.04 13.63
N ARG A 85 12.71 -11.18 13.20
CA ARG A 85 11.34 -11.22 13.65
C ARG A 85 10.65 -12.33 12.86
N THR A 86 10.37 -13.43 13.52
CA THR A 86 9.82 -14.64 12.92
C THR A 86 8.39 -14.49 12.39
N ASN A 87 7.75 -13.34 12.66
CA ASN A 87 6.42 -13.06 12.18
C ASN A 87 6.31 -11.59 11.75
N ALA A 88 6.51 -11.34 10.47
CA ALA A 88 6.38 -10.01 9.86
C ALA A 88 4.99 -9.39 10.05
N TYR A 89 3.95 -10.18 10.23
CA TYR A 89 2.59 -9.69 10.49
C TYR A 89 2.43 -9.07 11.88
N ILE A 90 3.24 -9.46 12.84
CA ILE A 90 3.20 -8.88 14.20
C ILE A 90 4.00 -7.57 14.23
N ALA A 91 5.06 -7.46 13.44
CA ALA A 91 5.94 -6.29 13.45
C ALA A 91 5.28 -5.02 12.90
N GLY A 92 4.33 -5.13 11.98
CA GLY A 92 3.72 -3.98 11.32
C GLY A 92 2.67 -3.23 12.13
N SER A 93 2.20 -3.79 13.24
CA SER A 93 1.21 -3.14 14.11
C SER A 93 1.80 -2.25 15.19
N GLU A 94 3.11 -2.33 15.42
CA GLU A 94 3.81 -1.51 16.41
C GLU A 94 4.25 -0.17 15.82
N LYS A 95 3.99 0.90 16.55
CA LYS A 95 4.50 2.25 16.23
C LYS A 95 5.71 2.54 17.12
N ASP A 96 6.65 3.31 16.60
CA ASP A 96 7.77 3.83 17.39
C ASP A 96 7.30 4.91 18.37
N CYS A 97 8.23 5.45 19.17
CA CYS A 97 7.93 6.50 20.15
C CYS A 97 7.38 7.79 19.52
N ASP A 98 7.58 8.02 18.23
CA ASP A 98 7.08 9.18 17.50
C ASP A 98 5.75 8.88 16.79
N GLY A 99 5.17 7.69 17.00
CA GLY A 99 3.92 7.26 16.38
C GLY A 99 4.08 6.82 14.91
N CYS A 100 5.31 6.72 14.41
CA CYS A 100 5.57 6.19 13.09
C CYS A 100 5.46 4.67 13.07
N PRO A 101 4.95 4.06 11.97
CA PRO A 101 4.96 2.62 11.82
C PRO A 101 6.37 2.06 11.97
N PHE A 102 6.52 1.04 12.82
CA PHE A 102 7.81 0.41 13.08
C PHE A 102 8.39 -0.23 11.82
N ASP A 103 7.56 -0.83 10.99
CA ASP A 103 7.88 -1.38 9.67
C ASP A 103 7.23 -0.53 8.57
N LYS A 104 7.96 0.45 8.08
CA LYS A 104 7.48 1.34 7.02
C LYS A 104 7.17 0.62 5.70
N GLY A 105 7.90 -0.44 5.39
CA GLY A 105 7.63 -1.23 4.19
C GLY A 105 6.28 -1.93 4.28
N MET A 106 5.96 -2.50 5.43
CA MET A 106 4.67 -3.14 5.70
C MET A 106 3.53 -2.13 5.71
N ASP A 107 3.72 -0.96 6.34
CA ASP A 107 2.74 0.12 6.35
C ASP A 107 2.42 0.61 4.93
N ILE A 108 3.44 0.88 4.13
CA ILE A 108 3.27 1.30 2.73
C ILE A 108 2.57 0.20 1.92
N PHE A 109 2.90 -1.07 2.14
CA PHE A 109 2.23 -2.18 1.47
C PHE A 109 0.74 -2.26 1.85
N ASP A 110 0.42 -2.08 3.13
CA ASP A 110 -0.96 -2.18 3.62
C ASP A 110 -1.85 -1.04 3.13
N ARG A 111 -1.33 0.18 3.08
CA ARG A 111 -2.11 1.38 2.77
C ARG A 111 -1.91 1.92 1.36
N GLY A 112 -0.92 1.40 0.64
CA GLY A 112 -0.49 1.92 -0.64
C GLY A 112 -1.03 1.17 -1.84
N LEU A 113 -1.20 1.91 -2.94
CA LEU A 113 -1.46 1.34 -4.25
C LEU A 113 -0.83 2.18 -5.36
N CYS A 114 -0.51 1.51 -6.47
CA CYS A 114 -0.07 2.14 -7.70
C CYS A 114 -1.28 2.42 -8.58
N LEU A 115 -1.39 3.65 -9.03
CA LEU A 115 -2.43 4.08 -9.95
C LEU A 115 -2.09 3.70 -11.38
N PRO A 116 -3.09 3.61 -12.29
CA PRO A 116 -2.82 3.56 -13.71
C PRO A 116 -1.92 4.71 -14.13
N SER A 117 -0.81 4.43 -14.77
CA SER A 117 0.26 5.41 -15.07
C SER A 117 0.72 5.30 -16.54
N ASP A 118 -0.23 5.31 -17.48
CA ASP A 118 0.06 5.34 -18.91
C ASP A 118 0.36 6.78 -19.34
N ASN A 119 1.49 6.98 -20.03
CA ASN A 119 1.87 8.27 -20.59
C ASN A 119 0.96 8.77 -21.73
N LYS A 120 0.08 7.92 -22.24
CA LYS A 120 -0.92 8.26 -23.24
C LYS A 120 -2.31 8.54 -22.66
N MET A 121 -2.45 8.46 -21.35
CA MET A 121 -3.71 8.72 -20.66
C MET A 121 -4.17 10.15 -20.90
N THR A 122 -5.42 10.32 -21.32
CA THR A 122 -6.02 11.65 -21.46
C THR A 122 -6.51 12.20 -20.12
N ALA A 123 -6.74 13.50 -20.04
CA ALA A 123 -7.29 14.15 -18.87
C ALA A 123 -8.68 13.58 -18.49
N GLU A 124 -9.49 13.23 -19.48
CA GLU A 124 -10.81 12.63 -19.28
C GLU A 124 -10.68 11.24 -18.64
N GLN A 125 -9.76 10.41 -19.13
CA GLN A 125 -9.48 9.09 -18.55
C GLN A 125 -8.95 9.21 -17.13
N GLN A 126 -8.07 10.16 -16.87
CA GLN A 126 -7.57 10.44 -15.53
C GLN A 126 -8.68 10.86 -14.58
N ASN A 127 -9.59 11.72 -15.03
CA ASN A 127 -10.75 12.16 -14.23
C ASN A 127 -11.67 10.97 -13.88
N VAL A 128 -11.90 10.05 -14.80
CA VAL A 128 -12.68 8.83 -14.52
C VAL A 128 -12.03 8.03 -13.39
N ILE A 129 -10.72 7.82 -13.42
CA ILE A 129 -9.99 7.12 -12.36
C ILE A 129 -10.13 7.83 -11.02
N ILE A 130 -10.01 9.16 -11.00
CA ILE A 130 -10.17 9.98 -9.80
C ILE A 130 -11.57 9.81 -9.21
N GLU A 131 -12.62 9.87 -10.03
CA GLU A 131 -14.00 9.73 -9.54
C GLU A 131 -14.29 8.30 -9.04
N ILE A 132 -13.75 7.26 -9.68
CA ILE A 132 -13.84 5.88 -9.18
C ILE A 132 -13.23 5.80 -7.77
N ILE A 133 -12.01 6.31 -7.59
CA ILE A 133 -11.34 6.28 -6.29
C ILE A 133 -12.14 7.05 -5.23
N LYS A 134 -12.64 8.26 -5.56
CA LYS A 134 -13.46 9.04 -4.64
C LYS A 134 -14.75 8.31 -4.25
N SER A 135 -15.36 7.57 -5.16
CA SER A 135 -16.58 6.82 -4.87
C SER A 135 -16.40 5.71 -3.83
N CYS A 136 -15.17 5.21 -3.65
CA CYS A 136 -14.85 4.24 -2.61
C CYS A 136 -14.88 4.82 -1.18
N PHE A 137 -14.93 6.13 -1.03
CA PHE A 137 -14.98 6.83 0.26
C PHE A 137 -16.34 7.50 0.55
N GLN A 138 -17.39 7.10 -0.15
CA GLN A 138 -18.76 7.66 0.01
C GLN A 138 -19.70 6.77 0.82
#